data_9be816443c8041d9f3e8aaa41dd4aa5b
#
_entry.id   9be816443c8041d9f3e8aaa41dd4aa5b
#
_cell.length_a   1.000
_cell.length_b   1.000
_cell.length_c   1.000
_cell.angle_alpha   90.00
_cell.angle_beta   90.00
_cell.angle_gamma   90.00
#
_symmetry.space_group_name_H-M   'P 1'
#
loop_
_entity.id
_entity.type
_entity.pdbx_description
1 polymer ?
#
loop_
_entity_poly.entity_id
_entity_poly.type
_entity_poly.pdbx_seq_one_letter_code
_entity_poly.pdbx_strand_id
1 'polypeptide(L)'
;DSILCFDDSLQKQYKEGLKRMQNKWPDCIGFAYFQSYSNTYAPLETLKKVYDPFFKNPDICGVAIATRADCLSDEIIDYLNSQNKEVWLELGLQSIHEKTMERCNRKHSTQIVFDWLDKLKSTNIKTCVHIINGLPNETKSDMLETVKQISKHPIDAIKIHMLHLIEGTQMAKEYKEHPFHILTLEEYVDIVVDQLELL
;
A
#
# COMPACT_ATOMS: atom_id res chain seq x y z
N ASP A 1 7.52 5.15 -11.40
CA ASP A 1 8.93 4.91 -11.76
C ASP A 1 9.37 3.46 -11.66
N SER A 2 8.54 2.54 -11.13
CA SER A 2 8.81 1.09 -11.09
C SER A 2 8.73 0.37 -12.45
N ILE A 3 8.38 1.09 -13.52
CA ILE A 3 8.14 0.53 -14.87
C ILE A 3 9.45 0.33 -15.66
N LEU A 4 10.59 0.81 -15.19
CA LEU A 4 11.79 0.95 -16.02
C LEU A 4 12.82 -0.19 -15.94
N CYS A 5 12.63 -1.23 -15.10
CA CYS A 5 13.66 -2.25 -14.87
C CYS A 5 13.12 -3.67 -14.73
N PHE A 6 12.42 -4.18 -15.73
CA PHE A 6 11.83 -5.54 -15.67
C PHE A 6 12.87 -6.68 -15.67
N ASP A 7 14.09 -6.46 -16.17
CA ASP A 7 15.13 -7.51 -16.31
C ASP A 7 16.27 -7.43 -15.28
N ASP A 8 16.27 -6.41 -14.41
CA ASP A 8 17.34 -6.21 -13.45
C ASP A 8 17.06 -6.87 -12.10
N SER A 9 18.08 -7.41 -11.46
CA SER A 9 17.95 -7.92 -10.10
C SER A 9 17.45 -6.82 -9.16
N LEU A 10 16.63 -7.16 -8.16
CA LEU A 10 16.08 -6.21 -7.18
C LEU A 10 17.17 -5.37 -6.50
N GLN A 11 18.32 -5.98 -6.22
CA GLN A 11 19.48 -5.28 -5.64
C GLN A 11 20.05 -4.22 -6.60
N LYS A 12 20.10 -4.51 -7.90
CA LYS A 12 20.55 -3.54 -8.91
C LYS A 12 19.58 -2.39 -9.02
N GLN A 13 18.26 -2.68 -9.06
CA GLN A 13 17.21 -1.65 -9.07
C GLN A 13 17.33 -0.71 -7.86
N TYR A 14 17.54 -1.27 -6.66
CA TYR A 14 17.73 -0.48 -5.44
C TYR A 14 18.96 0.44 -5.55
N LYS A 15 20.13 -0.11 -5.95
CA LYS A 15 21.38 0.66 -6.09
C LYS A 15 21.24 1.80 -7.10
N GLU A 16 20.60 1.56 -8.22
CA GLU A 16 20.35 2.59 -9.25
C GLU A 16 19.38 3.65 -8.74
N GLY A 17 18.32 3.25 -8.04
CA GLY A 17 17.38 4.16 -7.39
C GLY A 17 18.08 5.06 -6.37
N LEU A 18 18.85 4.48 -5.47
CA LEU A 18 19.62 5.21 -4.46
C LEU A 18 20.59 6.20 -5.11
N LYS A 19 21.36 5.77 -6.14
CA LYS A 19 22.27 6.65 -6.86
C LYS A 19 21.58 7.85 -7.49
N ARG A 20 20.37 7.68 -8.05
CA ARG A 20 19.56 8.80 -8.59
C ARG A 20 19.17 9.78 -7.47
N MET A 21 18.78 9.28 -6.30
CA MET A 21 18.43 10.12 -5.16
C MET A 21 19.66 10.87 -4.62
N GLN A 22 20.82 10.22 -4.52
CA GLN A 22 22.06 10.81 -4.06
C GLN A 22 22.60 11.91 -4.97
N ASN A 23 22.25 11.92 -6.25
CA ASN A 23 22.55 13.05 -7.13
C ASN A 23 21.86 14.36 -6.67
N LYS A 24 20.71 14.27 -6.00
CA LYS A 24 19.96 15.41 -5.47
C LYS A 24 20.18 15.62 -3.97
N TRP A 25 20.35 14.53 -3.23
CA TRP A 25 20.56 14.51 -1.78
C TRP A 25 21.74 13.57 -1.47
N PRO A 26 22.98 14.07 -1.46
CA PRO A 26 24.20 13.23 -1.38
C PRO A 26 24.25 12.29 -0.16
N ASP A 27 23.72 12.76 0.98
CA ASP A 27 23.76 12.02 2.26
C ASP A 27 22.50 11.18 2.50
N CYS A 28 21.62 11.02 1.52
CA CYS A 28 20.42 10.22 1.72
C CYS A 28 20.77 8.73 1.86
N ILE A 29 20.14 8.10 2.85
CA ILE A 29 20.02 6.65 3.00
C ILE A 29 18.63 6.24 2.55
N GLY A 30 18.46 4.99 2.08
CA GLY A 30 17.21 4.58 1.46
C GLY A 30 16.47 3.48 2.19
N PHE A 31 15.16 3.47 2.01
CA PHE A 31 14.33 2.29 2.23
C PHE A 31 14.31 1.42 0.96
N ALA A 32 14.34 0.11 1.13
CA ALA A 32 14.01 -0.81 0.05
C ALA A 32 12.47 -0.93 -0.02
N TYR A 33 11.87 -0.42 -1.10
CA TYR A 33 10.42 -0.40 -1.25
C TYR A 33 9.94 -1.43 -2.28
N PHE A 34 9.21 -2.43 -1.81
CA PHE A 34 8.55 -3.46 -2.60
C PHE A 34 7.10 -3.05 -2.85
N GLN A 35 6.85 -2.40 -3.99
CA GLN A 35 5.56 -1.78 -4.28
C GLN A 35 4.66 -2.62 -5.20
N SER A 36 5.23 -3.25 -6.22
CA SER A 36 4.45 -3.88 -7.28
C SER A 36 3.82 -5.20 -6.83
N TYR A 37 2.51 -5.35 -7.06
CA TYR A 37 1.73 -6.55 -6.72
C TYR A 37 1.61 -6.84 -5.21
N SER A 38 1.34 -8.12 -4.87
CA SER A 38 1.24 -8.59 -3.48
C SER A 38 2.56 -9.23 -3.07
N ASN A 39 3.42 -8.48 -2.41
CA ASN A 39 4.80 -8.87 -2.16
C ASN A 39 4.98 -9.94 -1.06
N THR A 40 3.89 -10.36 -0.40
CA THR A 40 3.90 -11.49 0.54
C THR A 40 3.23 -12.74 -0.02
N TYR A 41 2.82 -12.73 -1.30
CA TYR A 41 2.16 -13.88 -1.94
C TYR A 41 3.19 -14.91 -2.43
N ALA A 42 3.87 -15.55 -1.48
CA ALA A 42 4.80 -16.66 -1.73
C ALA A 42 5.07 -17.43 -0.42
N PRO A 43 5.57 -18.68 -0.49
CA PRO A 43 6.05 -19.38 0.69
C PRO A 43 7.14 -18.60 1.43
N LEU A 44 7.17 -18.65 2.77
CA LEU A 44 8.09 -17.89 3.61
C LEU A 44 9.56 -18.05 3.20
N GLU A 45 10.00 -19.25 2.85
CA GLU A 45 11.39 -19.48 2.42
C GLU A 45 11.74 -18.77 1.10
N THR A 46 10.77 -18.54 0.24
CA THR A 46 10.94 -17.73 -0.97
C THR A 46 11.06 -16.25 -0.60
N LEU A 47 10.20 -15.78 0.31
CA LEU A 47 10.22 -14.39 0.79
C LEU A 47 11.54 -14.07 1.51
N LYS A 48 12.07 -14.97 2.33
CA LYS A 48 13.39 -14.84 2.96
C LYS A 48 14.50 -14.66 1.94
N LYS A 49 14.50 -15.45 0.86
CA LYS A 49 15.49 -15.30 -0.22
C LYS A 49 15.44 -13.93 -0.88
N VAL A 50 14.24 -13.34 -0.98
CA VAL A 50 14.03 -12.00 -1.56
C VAL A 50 14.46 -10.90 -0.58
N TYR A 51 14.04 -10.98 0.68
CA TYR A 51 14.17 -9.88 1.64
C TYR A 51 15.49 -9.90 2.44
N ASP A 52 16.06 -11.08 2.77
CA ASP A 52 17.29 -11.20 3.54
C ASP A 52 18.44 -10.35 3.01
N PRO A 53 18.68 -10.28 1.67
CA PRO A 53 19.74 -9.43 1.14
C PRO A 53 19.58 -7.94 1.48
N PHE A 54 18.34 -7.47 1.62
CA PHE A 54 18.03 -6.07 1.98
C PHE A 54 18.13 -5.86 3.49
N PHE A 55 17.67 -6.80 4.30
CA PHE A 55 17.82 -6.73 5.75
C PHE A 55 19.29 -6.79 6.20
N LYS A 56 20.12 -7.53 5.48
CA LYS A 56 21.57 -7.67 5.77
C LYS A 56 22.42 -6.53 5.20
N ASN A 57 21.89 -5.69 4.31
CA ASN A 57 22.64 -4.60 3.70
C ASN A 57 22.76 -3.40 4.66
N PRO A 58 23.97 -2.98 5.10
CA PRO A 58 24.14 -1.86 6.02
C PRO A 58 23.67 -0.50 5.45
N ASP A 59 23.67 -0.36 4.13
CA ASP A 59 23.29 0.89 3.45
C ASP A 59 21.77 1.10 3.36
N ILE A 60 20.97 0.16 3.88
CA ILE A 60 19.51 0.21 3.89
C ILE A 60 19.03 0.45 5.32
N CYS A 61 18.26 1.51 5.55
CA CYS A 61 17.73 1.83 6.89
C CYS A 61 16.45 1.05 7.24
N GLY A 62 15.67 0.65 6.24
CA GLY A 62 14.46 -0.12 6.46
C GLY A 62 13.89 -0.72 5.17
N VAL A 63 12.85 -1.50 5.32
CA VAL A 63 12.14 -2.17 4.22
C VAL A 63 10.65 -1.86 4.30
N ALA A 64 10.09 -1.39 3.18
CA ALA A 64 8.65 -1.18 3.04
C ALA A 64 8.08 -2.21 2.05
N ILE A 65 7.01 -2.88 2.44
CA ILE A 65 6.41 -4.00 1.71
C ILE A 65 4.92 -3.71 1.51
N ALA A 66 4.55 -3.41 0.26
CA ALA A 66 3.15 -3.26 -0.11
C ALA A 66 2.54 -4.63 -0.44
N THR A 67 1.42 -4.95 0.18
CA THR A 67 0.77 -6.24 -0.01
C THR A 67 -0.74 -6.17 0.23
N ARG A 68 -1.40 -7.27 -0.07
CA ARG A 68 -2.81 -7.52 0.28
C ARG A 68 -2.85 -8.24 1.63
N ALA A 69 -3.84 -7.89 2.44
CA ALA A 69 -4.01 -8.47 3.77
C ALA A 69 -4.29 -10.00 3.76
N ASP A 70 -4.95 -10.50 2.72
CA ASP A 70 -5.21 -11.93 2.52
C ASP A 70 -3.97 -12.75 2.09
N CYS A 71 -2.85 -12.06 1.84
CA CYS A 71 -1.55 -12.67 1.54
C CYS A 71 -0.59 -12.66 2.74
N LEU A 72 -1.08 -12.35 3.94
CA LEU A 72 -0.32 -12.39 5.18
C LEU A 72 -0.56 -13.71 5.93
N SER A 73 0.42 -14.11 6.72
CA SER A 73 0.33 -15.20 7.70
C SER A 73 1.13 -14.85 8.95
N ASP A 74 0.80 -15.51 10.06
CA ASP A 74 1.52 -15.30 11.32
C ASP A 74 3.03 -15.58 11.15
N GLU A 75 3.43 -16.60 10.38
CA GLU A 75 4.83 -16.93 10.10
C GLU A 75 5.56 -15.81 9.35
N ILE A 76 4.88 -15.14 8.41
CA ILE A 76 5.44 -13.98 7.68
C ILE A 76 5.62 -12.81 8.64
N ILE A 77 4.64 -12.55 9.50
CA ILE A 77 4.70 -11.46 10.48
C ILE A 77 5.83 -11.72 11.49
N ASP A 78 5.93 -12.93 12.02
CA ASP A 78 7.01 -13.30 12.95
C ASP A 78 8.39 -13.10 12.31
N TYR A 79 8.56 -13.52 11.06
CA TYR A 79 9.80 -13.30 10.33
C TYR A 79 10.11 -11.80 10.15
N LEU A 80 9.14 -11.00 9.73
CA LEU A 80 9.33 -9.56 9.54
C LEU A 80 9.58 -8.84 10.87
N ASN A 81 8.88 -9.21 11.92
CA ASN A 81 9.04 -8.64 13.27
C ASN A 81 10.39 -8.98 13.91
N SER A 82 11.00 -10.09 13.51
CA SER A 82 12.33 -10.52 14.00
C SER A 82 13.50 -9.72 13.39
N GLN A 83 13.24 -8.87 12.40
CA GLN A 83 14.29 -8.13 11.73
C GLN A 83 14.80 -6.98 12.59
N ASN A 84 16.10 -6.67 12.45
CA ASN A 84 16.76 -5.59 13.18
C ASN A 84 16.69 -4.22 12.48
N LYS A 85 15.93 -4.12 11.39
CA LYS A 85 15.68 -2.90 10.63
C LYS A 85 14.23 -2.50 10.74
N GLU A 86 13.94 -1.22 10.46
CA GLU A 86 12.58 -0.72 10.38
C GLU A 86 11.81 -1.43 9.26
N VAL A 87 10.64 -1.97 9.58
CA VAL A 87 9.75 -2.64 8.63
C VAL A 87 8.44 -1.89 8.56
N TRP A 88 8.02 -1.57 7.34
CA TRP A 88 6.70 -1.05 7.04
C TRP A 88 5.88 -2.06 6.25
N LEU A 89 4.68 -2.36 6.71
CA LEU A 89 3.66 -3.06 5.93
C LEU A 89 2.65 -2.06 5.40
N GLU A 90 2.54 -2.01 4.08
CA GLU A 90 1.58 -1.16 3.39
C GLU A 90 0.41 -2.02 2.91
N LEU A 91 -0.75 -1.85 3.56
CA LEU A 91 -1.93 -2.67 3.34
C LEU A 91 -2.96 -1.94 2.46
N GLY A 92 -3.30 -2.55 1.34
CA GLY A 92 -4.35 -2.02 0.46
C GLY A 92 -5.73 -2.30 1.02
N LEU A 93 -6.38 -1.34 1.67
CA LEU A 93 -7.80 -1.36 2.04
C LEU A 93 -8.68 -0.86 0.90
N GLN A 94 -8.30 0.25 0.32
CA GLN A 94 -8.95 1.02 -0.73
C GLN A 94 -10.24 1.70 -0.28
N SER A 95 -11.23 0.95 0.22
CA SER A 95 -12.48 1.39 0.82
C SER A 95 -13.00 0.33 1.80
N ILE A 96 -13.86 0.73 2.74
CA ILE A 96 -14.56 -0.20 3.64
C ILE A 96 -15.86 -0.76 3.05
N HIS A 97 -16.34 -0.18 1.96
CA HIS A 97 -17.64 -0.53 1.37
C HIS A 97 -17.51 -1.80 0.52
N GLU A 98 -17.96 -2.92 1.05
CA GLU A 98 -17.84 -4.25 0.41
C GLU A 98 -18.45 -4.27 -1.00
N LYS A 99 -19.57 -3.61 -1.23
CA LYS A 99 -20.19 -3.51 -2.58
C LYS A 99 -19.27 -2.84 -3.60
N THR A 100 -18.56 -1.78 -3.18
CA THR A 100 -17.57 -1.12 -4.02
C THR A 100 -16.40 -2.05 -4.29
N MET A 101 -15.94 -2.75 -3.26
CA MET A 101 -14.82 -3.69 -3.38
C MET A 101 -15.16 -4.90 -4.25
N GLU A 102 -16.37 -5.44 -4.16
CA GLU A 102 -16.88 -6.48 -5.05
C GLU A 102 -16.89 -6.02 -6.51
N ARG A 103 -17.41 -4.81 -6.76
CA ARG A 103 -17.38 -4.20 -8.09
C ARG A 103 -15.96 -4.02 -8.63
N CYS A 104 -15.02 -3.64 -7.78
CA CYS A 104 -13.59 -3.54 -8.12
C CYS A 104 -12.90 -4.91 -8.23
N ASN A 105 -13.67 -6.00 -8.20
CA ASN A 105 -13.17 -7.37 -8.31
C ASN A 105 -12.20 -7.77 -7.19
N ARG A 106 -12.32 -7.17 -6.00
CA ARG A 106 -11.58 -7.56 -4.81
C ARG A 106 -12.13 -8.89 -4.30
N LYS A 107 -11.27 -9.87 -4.09
CA LYS A 107 -11.65 -11.25 -3.77
C LYS A 107 -11.56 -11.59 -2.29
N HIS A 108 -11.45 -10.61 -1.43
CA HIS A 108 -11.38 -10.80 0.04
C HIS A 108 -12.12 -9.66 0.75
N SER A 109 -12.62 -9.95 1.96
CA SER A 109 -13.30 -8.97 2.80
C SER A 109 -12.36 -7.86 3.28
N THR A 110 -12.91 -6.67 3.50
CA THR A 110 -12.20 -5.55 4.11
C THR A 110 -11.84 -5.83 5.57
N GLN A 111 -12.65 -6.64 6.28
CA GLN A 111 -12.42 -6.99 7.68
C GLN A 111 -11.04 -7.59 7.93
N ILE A 112 -10.50 -8.38 7.00
CA ILE A 112 -9.17 -8.97 7.16
C ILE A 112 -8.04 -7.93 7.31
N VAL A 113 -8.22 -6.73 6.75
CA VAL A 113 -7.25 -5.63 6.94
C VAL A 113 -7.26 -5.19 8.41
N PHE A 114 -8.44 -4.96 8.97
CA PHE A 114 -8.58 -4.55 10.36
C PHE A 114 -8.09 -5.61 11.34
N ASP A 115 -8.39 -6.89 11.08
CA ASP A 115 -7.89 -8.01 11.88
C ASP A 115 -6.34 -8.02 11.93
N TRP A 116 -5.69 -7.73 10.80
CA TRP A 116 -4.23 -7.62 10.77
C TRP A 116 -3.71 -6.36 11.45
N LEU A 117 -4.37 -5.21 11.31
CA LEU A 117 -3.97 -3.99 12.01
C LEU A 117 -3.99 -4.19 13.53
N ASP A 118 -5.03 -4.85 14.05
CA ASP A 118 -5.14 -5.14 15.48
C ASP A 118 -4.07 -6.14 15.97
N LYS A 119 -3.72 -7.14 15.16
CA LYS A 119 -2.62 -8.07 15.47
C LYS A 119 -1.25 -7.38 15.44
N LEU A 120 -1.01 -6.52 14.46
CA LEU A 120 0.26 -5.81 14.26
C LEU A 120 0.58 -4.81 15.37
N LYS A 121 -0.42 -4.35 16.13
CA LYS A 121 -0.25 -3.47 17.28
C LYS A 121 0.78 -3.97 18.31
N SER A 122 0.92 -5.30 18.45
CA SER A 122 1.85 -5.92 19.40
C SER A 122 3.24 -6.18 18.82
N THR A 123 3.51 -5.71 17.61
CA THR A 123 4.79 -5.89 16.90
C THR A 123 5.55 -4.58 16.77
N ASN A 124 6.80 -4.65 16.29
CA ASN A 124 7.61 -3.49 15.91
C ASN A 124 7.38 -3.08 14.43
N ILE A 125 6.46 -3.73 13.72
CA ILE A 125 6.17 -3.45 12.32
C ILE A 125 5.26 -2.22 12.25
N LYS A 126 5.69 -1.22 11.50
CA LYS A 126 4.88 -0.04 11.20
C LYS A 126 3.88 -0.33 10.09
N THR A 127 2.71 0.27 10.19
CA THR A 127 1.60 0.02 9.27
C THR A 127 1.21 1.27 8.50
N CYS A 128 0.99 1.11 7.20
CA CYS A 128 0.41 2.13 6.34
C CYS A 128 -0.80 1.56 5.61
N VAL A 129 -1.94 2.23 5.71
CA VAL A 129 -3.16 1.82 5.01
C VAL A 129 -3.33 2.64 3.73
N HIS A 130 -3.57 1.98 2.61
CA HIS A 130 -3.86 2.63 1.33
C HIS A 130 -5.35 2.71 1.11
N ILE A 131 -5.85 3.90 0.77
CA ILE A 131 -7.23 4.14 0.34
C ILE A 131 -7.27 4.83 -1.02
N ILE A 132 -8.40 4.71 -1.71
CA ILE A 132 -8.64 5.35 -3.00
C ILE A 132 -9.93 6.16 -2.92
N ASN A 133 -9.84 7.48 -3.10
CA ASN A 133 -11.00 8.36 -3.22
C ASN A 133 -11.52 8.38 -4.66
N GLY A 134 -12.84 8.47 -4.81
CA GLY A 134 -13.51 8.52 -6.11
C GLY A 134 -13.80 7.16 -6.74
N LEU A 135 -13.83 6.09 -5.94
CA LEU A 135 -14.26 4.78 -6.41
C LEU A 135 -15.72 4.83 -6.90
N PRO A 136 -16.10 3.98 -7.89
CA PRO A 136 -17.41 4.03 -8.49
C PRO A 136 -18.55 3.94 -7.48
N ASN A 137 -19.48 4.90 -7.54
CA ASN A 137 -20.65 5.04 -6.69
C ASN A 137 -20.38 5.43 -5.22
N GLU A 138 -19.15 5.72 -4.84
CA GLU A 138 -18.86 6.29 -3.53
C GLU A 138 -19.10 7.80 -3.52
N THR A 139 -19.79 8.26 -2.49
CA THR A 139 -20.00 9.67 -2.17
C THR A 139 -18.88 10.20 -1.27
N LYS A 140 -18.79 11.53 -1.10
CA LYS A 140 -17.89 12.13 -0.09
C LYS A 140 -18.11 11.53 1.29
N SER A 141 -19.37 11.28 1.68
CA SER A 141 -19.69 10.66 2.98
C SER A 141 -19.08 9.26 3.13
N ASP A 142 -19.12 8.44 2.08
CA ASP A 142 -18.58 7.09 2.09
C ASP A 142 -17.04 7.11 2.24
N MET A 143 -16.37 8.03 1.53
CA MET A 143 -14.93 8.23 1.63
C MET A 143 -14.50 8.70 3.03
N LEU A 144 -15.27 9.59 3.67
CA LEU A 144 -15.04 10.03 5.05
C LEU A 144 -15.31 8.90 6.06
N GLU A 145 -16.34 8.07 5.83
CA GLU A 145 -16.63 6.92 6.68
C GLU A 145 -15.48 5.91 6.66
N THR A 146 -14.85 5.70 5.50
CA THR A 146 -13.67 4.86 5.37
C THR A 146 -12.56 5.32 6.32
N VAL A 147 -12.24 6.61 6.35
CA VAL A 147 -11.20 7.15 7.24
C VAL A 147 -11.62 7.08 8.71
N LYS A 148 -12.88 7.40 9.03
CA LYS A 148 -13.43 7.25 10.40
C LYS A 148 -13.33 5.80 10.91
N GLN A 149 -13.46 4.81 10.05
CA GLN A 149 -13.28 3.43 10.47
C GLN A 149 -11.81 3.11 10.69
N ILE A 150 -10.92 3.55 9.80
CA ILE A 150 -9.47 3.36 9.92
C ILE A 150 -8.94 4.01 11.22
N SER A 151 -9.40 5.21 11.58
CA SER A 151 -8.92 5.94 12.77
C SER A 151 -9.23 5.24 14.10
N LYS A 152 -10.06 4.19 14.10
CA LYS A 152 -10.32 3.36 15.29
C LYS A 152 -9.26 2.28 15.51
N HIS A 153 -8.40 2.06 14.54
CA HIS A 153 -7.36 1.03 14.57
C HIS A 153 -5.96 1.66 14.66
N PRO A 154 -4.99 0.96 15.22
CA PRO A 154 -3.62 1.47 15.31
C PRO A 154 -2.98 1.45 13.93
N ILE A 155 -2.70 2.62 13.39
CA ILE A 155 -1.93 2.81 12.15
C ILE A 155 -0.84 3.85 12.38
N ASP A 156 0.28 3.72 11.65
CA ASP A 156 1.36 4.71 11.68
C ASP A 156 1.25 5.71 10.54
N ALA A 157 0.62 5.31 9.44
CA ALA A 157 0.44 6.17 8.26
C ALA A 157 -0.78 5.77 7.43
N ILE A 158 -1.22 6.71 6.60
CA ILE A 158 -2.22 6.49 5.55
C ILE A 158 -1.70 7.04 4.22
N LYS A 159 -1.96 6.31 3.13
CA LYS A 159 -1.77 6.80 1.76
C LYS A 159 -3.12 7.00 1.10
N ILE A 160 -3.43 8.24 0.79
CA ILE A 160 -4.68 8.63 0.15
C ILE A 160 -4.43 8.81 -1.35
N HIS A 161 -5.05 7.98 -2.16
CA HIS A 161 -4.95 8.03 -3.61
C HIS A 161 -6.24 8.57 -4.23
N MET A 162 -6.11 9.27 -5.35
CA MET A 162 -7.23 9.59 -6.22
C MET A 162 -7.40 8.47 -7.26
N LEU A 163 -8.63 8.09 -7.58
CA LEU A 163 -8.88 7.12 -8.65
C LEU A 163 -8.43 7.67 -10.01
N HIS A 164 -7.65 6.87 -10.72
CA HIS A 164 -7.26 7.12 -12.10
C HIS A 164 -7.76 5.99 -13.00
N LEU A 165 -8.50 6.33 -14.04
CA LEU A 165 -8.93 5.37 -15.06
C LEU A 165 -7.79 5.13 -16.04
N ILE A 166 -7.28 3.91 -16.04
CA ILE A 166 -6.18 3.50 -16.92
C ILE A 166 -6.75 2.80 -18.14
N GLU A 167 -6.39 3.30 -19.33
CA GLU A 167 -6.84 2.70 -20.58
C GLU A 167 -6.48 1.22 -20.68
N GLY A 168 -7.40 0.42 -21.25
CA GLY A 168 -7.25 -1.03 -21.36
C GLY A 168 -7.72 -1.83 -20.15
N THR A 169 -8.01 -1.19 -19.01
CA THR A 169 -8.56 -1.87 -17.83
C THR A 169 -10.06 -2.14 -17.98
N GLN A 170 -10.57 -3.11 -17.20
CA GLN A 170 -12.01 -3.40 -17.17
C GLN A 170 -12.82 -2.18 -16.68
N MET A 171 -12.34 -1.48 -15.64
CA MET A 171 -12.98 -0.28 -15.12
C MET A 171 -13.08 0.83 -16.16
N ALA A 172 -12.05 1.03 -16.99
CA ALA A 172 -12.10 2.00 -18.08
C ALA A 172 -13.10 1.62 -19.19
N LYS A 173 -13.31 0.31 -19.45
CA LYS A 173 -14.36 -0.16 -20.37
C LYS A 173 -15.75 0.10 -19.80
N GLU A 174 -15.98 -0.27 -18.54
CA GLU A 174 -17.24 -0.02 -17.85
C GLU A 174 -17.58 1.47 -17.78
N TYR A 175 -16.58 2.33 -17.55
CA TYR A 175 -16.77 3.77 -17.54
C TYR A 175 -17.26 4.31 -18.90
N LYS A 176 -16.79 3.76 -20.02
CA LYS A 176 -17.25 4.16 -21.36
C LYS A 176 -18.72 3.81 -21.61
N GLU A 177 -19.19 2.70 -21.04
CA GLU A 177 -20.56 2.22 -21.20
C GLU A 177 -21.51 2.84 -20.15
N HIS A 178 -21.04 2.97 -18.92
CA HIS A 178 -21.78 3.47 -17.76
C HIS A 178 -20.93 4.47 -16.96
N PRO A 179 -20.81 5.73 -17.42
CA PRO A 179 -20.01 6.73 -16.76
C PRO A 179 -20.45 6.96 -15.31
N PHE A 180 -19.49 7.09 -14.41
CA PHE A 180 -19.67 7.52 -13.03
C PHE A 180 -18.88 8.80 -12.77
N HIS A 181 -19.13 9.47 -11.65
CA HIS A 181 -18.42 10.72 -11.34
C HIS A 181 -16.93 10.46 -11.11
N ILE A 182 -16.09 11.25 -11.78
CA ILE A 182 -14.64 11.32 -11.55
C ILE A 182 -14.40 12.62 -10.80
N LEU A 183 -13.72 12.54 -9.65
CA LEU A 183 -13.41 13.70 -8.83
C LEU A 183 -12.59 14.73 -9.61
N THR A 184 -12.96 15.99 -9.50
CA THR A 184 -12.05 17.09 -9.89
C THR A 184 -10.92 17.23 -8.87
N LEU A 185 -9.90 18.01 -9.20
CA LEU A 185 -8.81 18.29 -8.27
C LEU A 185 -9.32 18.98 -6.99
N GLU A 186 -10.23 19.95 -7.16
CA GLU A 186 -10.83 20.70 -6.06
C GLU A 186 -11.63 19.78 -5.13
N GLU A 187 -12.49 18.93 -5.70
CA GLU A 187 -13.26 17.95 -4.91
C GLU A 187 -12.34 16.98 -4.16
N TYR A 188 -11.27 16.49 -4.82
CA TYR A 188 -10.31 15.61 -4.18
C TYR A 188 -9.60 16.28 -3.01
N VAL A 189 -9.11 17.52 -3.20
CA VAL A 189 -8.43 18.29 -2.14
C VAL A 189 -9.36 18.51 -0.96
N ASP A 190 -10.62 18.89 -1.21
CA ASP A 190 -11.65 19.13 -0.19
C ASP A 190 -11.93 17.85 0.65
N ILE A 191 -12.03 16.71 -0.03
CA ILE A 191 -12.20 15.41 0.63
C ILE A 191 -10.97 15.06 1.49
N VAL A 192 -9.77 15.25 0.96
CA VAL A 192 -8.52 14.94 1.67
C VAL A 192 -8.36 15.80 2.92
N VAL A 193 -8.70 17.10 2.84
CA VAL A 193 -8.69 17.99 4.02
C VAL A 193 -9.61 17.46 5.10
N ASP A 194 -10.87 17.16 4.76
CA ASP A 194 -11.83 16.61 5.73
C ASP A 194 -11.39 15.25 6.28
N GLN A 195 -10.72 14.41 5.47
CA GLN A 195 -10.19 13.13 5.90
C GLN A 195 -9.03 13.28 6.90
N LEU A 196 -8.15 14.26 6.69
CA LEU A 196 -7.02 14.51 7.59
C LEU A 196 -7.49 15.06 8.95
N GLU A 197 -8.62 15.75 9.01
CA GLU A 197 -9.23 16.21 10.26
C GLU A 197 -9.87 15.07 11.08
N LEU A 198 -10.06 13.88 10.47
CA LEU A 198 -10.67 12.71 11.12
C LEU A 198 -9.63 11.71 11.64
N LEU A 199 -8.35 11.88 11.32
CA LEU A 199 -7.23 11.04 11.75
C LEU A 199 -6.59 11.57 13.03
#